data_2c43ed2e6f1ae24cee74c633d41db063
#
_entry.id   2c43ed2e6f1ae24cee74c633d41db063
#
_cell.length_a   1.000
_cell.length_b   1.000
_cell.length_c   1.000
_cell.angle_alpha   90.00
_cell.angle_beta   90.00
_cell.angle_gamma   90.00
#
_symmetry.space_group_name_H-M   'P 1'
#
loop_
_entity.id
_entity.type
_entity.pdbx_description
1 polymer ?
#
loop_
_entity_poly.entity_id
_entity_poly.type
_entity_poly.pdbx_seq_one_letter_code
_entity_poly.pdbx_strand_id
1 'polypeptide(L)'
;MFLVFDTETTGLPKKWKAPLNDFDNWPRMVQLAWQCHDLQGRFLFAKNHVIKPDGFSIPDEVVKVHGISNEIANQKGIPLKEALIEFFEDVKKAKFIIGHNIEFDINIVGSELLRCGMPEIMTKAPQICTKVESTEFCAILKNGKPKWPTLTELHTKLFGEPFNEAHNAAADVEATTRCFLELIRVGGIGKEILHFTEGEIEAFRKLNPGTIKPAGVRYESFKTNEFHDISVEEEEKKQLDAARKGGIIPFVHLHVHTQYSILDGAASTIQIASKAKKDGMPAVAITDHGGMFGVKEFHVSCKKAEIKPIIGVEAYVAVRGHLRKDDKADASANILF
;
A
#
# COMPACT_ATOMS: atom_id res chain seq x y z
N MET A 1 -10.41 21.46 11.40
CA MET A 1 -10.44 20.14 10.76
C MET A 1 -9.45 19.21 11.43
N PHE A 2 -9.61 17.90 11.27
CA PHE A 2 -8.62 16.87 11.57
C PHE A 2 -7.70 16.72 10.37
N LEU A 3 -6.40 16.59 10.59
CA LEU A 3 -5.41 16.28 9.56
C LEU A 3 -4.67 15.00 9.99
N VAL A 4 -4.88 13.91 9.28
CA VAL A 4 -4.19 12.63 9.51
C VAL A 4 -3.07 12.52 8.50
N PHE A 5 -1.86 12.17 8.92
CA PHE A 5 -0.70 12.10 8.03
C PHE A 5 0.25 10.97 8.42
N ASP A 6 1.06 10.58 7.46
CA ASP A 6 2.07 9.53 7.58
C ASP A 6 3.23 9.78 6.61
N THR A 7 4.41 9.27 6.91
CA THR A 7 5.61 9.44 6.10
C THR A 7 6.34 8.11 5.87
N GLU A 8 6.81 7.90 4.62
CA GLU A 8 7.84 6.90 4.34
C GLU A 8 9.20 7.57 4.25
N THR A 9 10.23 6.84 4.68
CA THR A 9 11.57 7.42 4.86
C THR A 9 12.69 6.48 4.39
N THR A 10 13.92 7.04 4.29
CA THR A 10 15.13 6.26 3.95
C THR A 10 15.61 5.36 5.09
N GLY A 11 14.87 5.25 6.21
CA GLY A 11 15.22 4.38 7.33
C GLY A 11 14.73 4.92 8.67
N LEU A 12 15.41 4.55 9.74
CA LEU A 12 15.10 5.00 11.10
C LEU A 12 16.16 6.00 11.60
N PRO A 13 15.84 6.88 12.57
CA PRO A 13 16.82 7.78 13.16
C PRO A 13 17.88 7.01 13.94
N LYS A 14 19.12 7.49 13.93
CA LYS A 14 20.22 6.89 14.74
C LYS A 14 19.94 7.03 16.24
N LYS A 15 19.36 8.16 16.66
CA LYS A 15 18.93 8.45 18.03
C LYS A 15 17.55 9.11 18.01
N TRP A 16 16.59 8.52 18.74
CA TRP A 16 15.21 9.01 18.80
C TRP A 16 15.01 10.40 19.44
N LYS A 17 15.91 10.81 20.32
CA LYS A 17 15.83 12.08 21.04
C LYS A 17 16.85 13.11 20.54
N ALA A 18 17.33 12.96 19.32
CA ALA A 18 18.22 13.95 18.72
C ALA A 18 17.47 15.25 18.39
N PRO A 19 18.14 16.42 18.43
CA PRO A 19 17.55 17.65 17.93
C PRO A 19 17.12 17.53 16.46
N LEU A 20 16.05 18.22 16.05
CA LEU A 20 15.55 18.16 14.67
C LEU A 20 16.53 18.70 13.63
N ASN A 21 17.44 19.56 14.03
CA ASN A 21 18.51 20.09 13.19
C ASN A 21 19.77 19.21 13.15
N ASP A 22 19.77 18.06 13.83
CA ASP A 22 20.80 17.03 13.63
C ASP A 22 20.47 16.23 12.35
N PHE A 23 20.83 16.83 11.22
CA PHE A 23 20.47 16.30 9.90
C PHE A 23 21.13 14.98 9.54
N ASP A 24 22.23 14.62 10.18
CA ASP A 24 22.89 13.31 10.01
C ASP A 24 22.18 12.20 10.81
N ASN A 25 21.35 12.56 11.77
CA ASN A 25 20.58 11.64 12.59
C ASN A 25 19.26 11.23 11.95
N TRP A 26 18.53 12.21 11.35
CA TRP A 26 17.19 12.00 10.85
C TRP A 26 17.21 11.50 9.40
N PRO A 27 16.49 10.40 9.08
CA PRO A 27 16.38 9.91 7.71
C PRO A 27 15.67 10.92 6.81
N ARG A 28 15.83 10.75 5.51
CA ARG A 28 15.19 11.61 4.51
C ARG A 28 13.77 11.09 4.24
N MET A 29 12.86 12.01 4.01
CA MET A 29 11.48 11.69 3.61
C MET A 29 11.45 11.20 2.16
N VAL A 30 10.69 10.12 1.92
CA VAL A 30 10.49 9.50 0.60
C VAL A 30 9.06 9.68 0.11
N GLN A 31 8.10 9.66 1.03
CA GLN A 31 6.69 9.89 0.75
C GLN A 31 6.07 10.68 1.89
N LEU A 32 5.13 11.57 1.55
CA LEU A 32 4.29 12.30 2.50
C LEU A 32 2.85 12.21 2.04
N ALA A 33 2.00 11.62 2.86
CA ALA A 33 0.57 11.52 2.60
C ALA A 33 -0.23 12.13 3.75
N TRP A 34 -1.36 12.76 3.42
CA TRP A 34 -2.30 13.24 4.43
C TRP A 34 -3.72 13.27 3.93
N GLN A 35 -4.64 13.20 4.88
CA GLN A 35 -6.07 13.23 4.66
C GLN A 35 -6.72 14.17 5.65
N CYS A 36 -7.61 15.01 5.16
CA CYS A 36 -8.30 16.02 5.96
C CYS A 36 -9.79 15.71 6.08
N HIS A 37 -10.29 15.85 7.30
CA HIS A 37 -11.69 15.69 7.65
C HIS A 37 -12.20 16.90 8.45
N ASP A 38 -13.47 17.21 8.35
CA ASP A 38 -14.09 18.17 9.27
C ASP A 38 -14.22 17.55 10.68
N LEU A 39 -14.68 18.35 11.64
CA LEU A 39 -14.83 17.88 13.03
C LEU A 39 -15.99 16.90 13.23
N GLN A 40 -16.82 16.70 12.22
CA GLN A 40 -17.89 15.69 12.16
C GLN A 40 -17.44 14.40 11.49
N GLY A 41 -16.17 14.31 11.03
CA GLY A 41 -15.62 13.12 10.37
C GLY A 41 -15.87 13.04 8.86
N ARG A 42 -16.46 14.09 8.23
CA ARG A 42 -16.67 14.10 6.78
C ARG A 42 -15.36 14.37 6.05
N PHE A 43 -15.09 13.56 5.04
CA PHE A 43 -13.93 13.72 4.17
C PHE A 43 -13.95 15.08 3.46
N LEU A 44 -12.82 15.76 3.45
CA LEU A 44 -12.61 17.03 2.74
C LEU A 44 -11.72 16.84 1.52
N PHE A 45 -10.51 16.36 1.73
CA PHE A 45 -9.54 16.06 0.66
C PHE A 45 -8.41 15.16 1.20
N ALA A 46 -7.66 14.58 0.27
CA ALA A 46 -6.42 13.87 0.55
C ALA A 46 -5.34 14.29 -0.44
N LYS A 47 -4.09 14.23 0.00
CA LYS A 47 -2.91 14.46 -0.84
C LYS A 47 -1.87 13.38 -0.54
N ASN A 48 -1.10 13.03 -1.56
CA ASN A 48 -0.05 12.02 -1.49
C ASN A 48 1.06 12.38 -2.45
N HIS A 49 2.26 12.60 -1.93
CA HIS A 49 3.42 13.00 -2.72
C HIS A 49 4.59 12.05 -2.47
N VAL A 50 5.10 11.45 -3.53
CA VAL A 50 6.44 10.88 -3.53
C VAL A 50 7.44 12.03 -3.62
N ILE A 51 8.53 11.96 -2.86
CA ILE A 51 9.55 12.99 -2.82
C ILE A 51 10.70 12.62 -3.75
N LYS A 52 11.03 13.54 -4.65
CA LYS A 52 12.18 13.36 -5.53
C LYS A 52 13.48 13.44 -4.73
N PRO A 53 14.36 12.42 -4.77
CA PRO A 53 15.63 12.45 -4.08
C PRO A 53 16.51 13.63 -4.56
N ASP A 54 17.00 14.41 -3.61
CA ASP A 54 17.95 15.48 -3.83
C ASP A 54 19.07 15.38 -2.80
N GLY A 55 20.28 15.02 -3.27
CA GLY A 55 21.44 14.79 -2.44
C GLY A 55 21.40 13.53 -1.56
N PHE A 56 20.49 12.58 -1.82
CA PHE A 56 20.42 11.29 -1.14
C PHE A 56 19.93 10.18 -2.08
N SER A 57 20.09 8.94 -1.66
CA SER A 57 19.53 7.77 -2.32
C SER A 57 18.63 6.99 -1.36
N ILE A 58 17.66 6.28 -1.90
CA ILE A 58 16.75 5.41 -1.15
C ILE A 58 17.40 4.03 -1.07
N PRO A 59 17.73 3.51 0.13
CA PRO A 59 18.36 2.20 0.30
C PRO A 59 17.42 1.05 -0.09
N ASP A 60 17.96 -0.03 -0.66
CA ASP A 60 17.18 -1.20 -1.10
C ASP A 60 16.41 -1.88 0.05
N GLU A 61 16.92 -1.81 1.29
CA GLU A 61 16.26 -2.38 2.46
C GLU A 61 14.91 -1.71 2.73
N VAL A 62 14.81 -0.39 2.56
CA VAL A 62 13.55 0.33 2.76
C VAL A 62 12.66 0.28 1.52
N VAL A 63 13.23 0.14 0.32
CA VAL A 63 12.44 -0.14 -0.90
C VAL A 63 11.62 -1.42 -0.73
N LYS A 64 12.17 -2.46 -0.11
CA LYS A 64 11.44 -3.70 0.21
C LYS A 64 10.26 -3.46 1.17
N VAL A 65 10.29 -2.39 1.96
CA VAL A 65 9.24 -2.05 2.93
C VAL A 65 8.11 -1.26 2.28
N HIS A 66 8.41 -0.13 1.62
CA HIS A 66 7.40 0.78 1.06
C HIS A 66 7.27 0.72 -0.47
N GLY A 67 8.16 0.04 -1.18
CA GLY A 67 8.09 -0.17 -2.63
C GLY A 67 8.62 1.00 -3.48
N ILE A 68 8.99 2.14 -2.90
CA ILE A 68 9.42 3.32 -3.66
C ILE A 68 10.93 3.22 -3.93
N SER A 69 11.29 2.86 -5.16
CA SER A 69 12.68 2.84 -5.59
C SER A 69 13.20 4.22 -5.98
N ASN A 70 14.52 4.36 -6.16
CA ASN A 70 15.11 5.59 -6.68
C ASN A 70 14.56 5.96 -8.06
N GLU A 71 14.28 4.96 -8.92
CA GLU A 71 13.70 5.17 -10.26
C GLU A 71 12.28 5.75 -10.14
N ILE A 72 11.43 5.14 -9.33
CA ILE A 72 10.06 5.60 -9.07
C ILE A 72 10.09 7.02 -8.51
N ALA A 73 10.92 7.27 -7.50
CA ALA A 73 11.01 8.57 -6.85
C ALA A 73 11.56 9.66 -7.80
N ASN A 74 12.48 9.33 -8.70
CA ASN A 74 12.96 10.27 -9.71
C ASN A 74 11.93 10.54 -10.82
N GLN A 75 11.11 9.55 -11.19
CA GLN A 75 10.12 9.65 -12.25
C GLN A 75 8.83 10.35 -11.79
N LYS A 76 8.35 10.03 -10.59
CA LYS A 76 7.03 10.45 -10.08
C LYS A 76 7.11 11.49 -8.97
N GLY A 77 8.29 11.62 -8.34
CA GLY A 77 8.48 12.47 -7.19
C GLY A 77 8.48 13.96 -7.56
N ILE A 78 7.95 14.75 -6.63
CA ILE A 78 8.02 16.21 -6.67
C ILE A 78 9.14 16.72 -5.75
N PRO A 79 9.62 17.96 -5.93
CA PRO A 79 10.57 18.57 -5.01
C PRO A 79 10.04 18.59 -3.58
N LEU A 80 10.87 18.22 -2.62
CA LEU A 80 10.51 18.20 -1.19
C LEU A 80 9.85 19.49 -0.73
N LYS A 81 10.42 20.63 -1.12
CA LYS A 81 9.92 21.95 -0.70
C LYS A 81 8.49 22.22 -1.17
N GLU A 82 8.09 21.74 -2.34
CA GLU A 82 6.72 21.87 -2.87
C GLU A 82 5.74 21.09 -2.00
N ALA A 83 6.04 19.82 -1.72
CA ALA A 83 5.21 18.99 -0.84
C ALA A 83 5.08 19.60 0.56
N LEU A 84 6.20 20.11 1.12
CA LEU A 84 6.20 20.73 2.44
C LEU A 84 5.42 22.04 2.49
N ILE A 85 5.43 22.87 1.44
CA ILE A 85 4.63 24.10 1.38
C ILE A 85 3.13 23.76 1.43
N GLU A 86 2.67 22.80 0.64
CA GLU A 86 1.28 22.38 0.65
C GLU A 86 0.86 21.83 2.01
N PHE A 87 1.68 20.93 2.57
CA PHE A 87 1.40 20.32 3.87
C PHE A 87 1.38 21.35 4.99
N PHE A 88 2.34 22.28 5.00
CA PHE A 88 2.45 23.36 5.97
C PHE A 88 1.18 24.24 6.02
N GLU A 89 0.64 24.60 4.84
CA GLU A 89 -0.59 25.40 4.77
C GLU A 89 -1.82 24.64 5.28
N ASP A 90 -1.85 23.31 5.12
CA ASP A 90 -2.95 22.50 5.63
C ASP A 90 -2.82 22.23 7.14
N VAL A 91 -1.58 22.04 7.66
CA VAL A 91 -1.33 21.92 9.10
C VAL A 91 -1.79 23.19 9.87
N LYS A 92 -1.54 24.38 9.33
CA LYS A 92 -1.98 25.64 9.94
C LYS A 92 -3.50 25.76 10.13
N LYS A 93 -4.29 25.04 9.32
CA LYS A 93 -5.76 25.01 9.39
C LYS A 93 -6.28 23.88 10.28
N ALA A 94 -5.43 22.93 10.64
CA ALA A 94 -5.82 21.78 11.44
C ALA A 94 -6.05 22.16 12.90
N LYS A 95 -7.14 21.64 13.50
CA LYS A 95 -7.34 21.68 14.95
C LYS A 95 -6.43 20.67 15.64
N PHE A 96 -6.22 19.51 15.00
CA PHE A 96 -5.31 18.47 15.43
C PHE A 96 -4.60 17.86 14.22
N ILE A 97 -3.34 17.50 14.40
CA ILE A 97 -2.60 16.59 13.55
C ILE A 97 -2.61 15.18 14.18
N ILE A 98 -2.86 14.17 13.39
CA ILE A 98 -3.10 12.81 13.85
C ILE A 98 -2.19 11.84 13.08
N GLY A 99 -1.64 10.85 13.79
CA GLY A 99 -0.87 9.75 13.19
C GLY A 99 -0.87 8.51 14.06
N HIS A 100 -0.39 7.40 13.53
CA HIS A 100 -0.15 6.19 14.29
C HIS A 100 1.34 6.06 14.60
N ASN A 101 1.78 6.36 15.82
CA ASN A 101 3.16 6.62 16.21
C ASN A 101 3.68 7.99 15.75
N ILE A 102 2.81 8.97 15.81
CA ILE A 102 2.95 10.33 15.25
C ILE A 102 4.27 11.04 15.61
N GLU A 103 4.90 10.72 16.75
CA GLU A 103 6.17 11.33 17.16
C GLU A 103 7.27 11.15 16.11
N PHE A 104 7.29 9.98 15.46
CA PHE A 104 8.23 9.72 14.37
C PHE A 104 7.99 10.69 13.21
N ASP A 105 6.76 10.75 12.71
CA ASP A 105 6.39 11.55 11.54
C ASP A 105 6.56 13.06 11.81
N ILE A 106 6.23 13.52 13.00
CA ILE A 106 6.48 14.92 13.43
C ILE A 106 7.95 15.25 13.34
N ASN A 107 8.83 14.37 13.83
CA ASN A 107 10.26 14.60 13.81
C ASN A 107 10.83 14.57 12.39
N ILE A 108 10.34 13.66 11.54
CA ILE A 108 10.74 13.61 10.12
C ILE A 108 10.35 14.89 9.41
N VAL A 109 9.07 15.29 9.46
CA VAL A 109 8.59 16.51 8.81
C VAL A 109 9.28 17.73 9.39
N GLY A 110 9.42 17.81 10.72
CA GLY A 110 10.11 18.93 11.40
C GLY A 110 11.55 19.07 10.95
N SER A 111 12.31 17.97 10.83
CA SER A 111 13.69 17.99 10.34
C SER A 111 13.75 18.43 8.85
N GLU A 112 12.84 17.95 8.01
CA GLU A 112 12.81 18.34 6.59
C GLU A 112 12.37 19.80 6.39
N LEU A 113 11.46 20.33 7.23
CA LEU A 113 11.14 21.76 7.25
C LEU A 113 12.39 22.61 7.53
N LEU A 114 13.16 22.22 8.56
CA LEU A 114 14.41 22.92 8.90
C LEU A 114 15.47 22.81 7.80
N ARG A 115 15.60 21.65 7.13
CA ARG A 115 16.49 21.47 5.96
C ARG A 115 16.12 22.42 4.82
N CYS A 116 14.82 22.66 4.61
CA CYS A 116 14.32 23.59 3.59
C CYS A 116 14.34 25.07 4.02
N GLY A 117 14.84 25.39 5.22
CA GLY A 117 14.84 26.75 5.79
C GLY A 117 13.43 27.26 6.12
N MET A 118 12.48 26.35 6.33
CA MET A 118 11.10 26.67 6.69
C MET A 118 10.93 26.66 8.22
N PRO A 119 9.95 27.41 8.76
CA PRO A 119 9.64 27.36 10.19
C PRO A 119 9.15 25.96 10.60
N GLU A 120 9.70 25.46 11.70
CA GLU A 120 9.22 24.23 12.32
C GLU A 120 7.92 24.53 13.11
N ILE A 121 6.81 23.89 12.72
CA ILE A 121 5.49 24.06 13.33
C ILE A 121 4.91 22.77 13.90
N MET A 122 5.53 21.63 13.59
CA MET A 122 4.97 20.31 13.90
C MET A 122 4.94 20.03 15.40
N THR A 123 6.01 20.38 16.12
CA THR A 123 6.12 20.16 17.57
C THR A 123 5.14 21.01 18.40
N LYS A 124 4.63 22.10 17.82
CA LYS A 124 3.69 23.02 18.48
C LYS A 124 2.23 22.76 18.10
N ALA A 125 1.97 21.99 17.06
CA ALA A 125 0.62 21.66 16.64
C ALA A 125 -0.02 20.71 17.67
N PRO A 126 -1.32 20.91 18.02
CA PRO A 126 -2.04 19.93 18.84
C PRO A 126 -2.06 18.58 18.13
N GLN A 127 -1.61 17.53 18.82
CA GLN A 127 -1.38 16.21 18.22
C GLN A 127 -2.14 15.10 18.94
N ILE A 128 -2.57 14.09 18.20
CA ILE A 128 -3.20 12.88 18.72
C ILE A 128 -2.49 11.66 18.13
N CYS A 129 -2.00 10.77 19.01
CA CYS A 129 -1.35 9.53 18.61
C CYS A 129 -2.33 8.37 18.78
N THR A 130 -2.86 7.84 17.68
CA THR A 130 -3.80 6.72 17.74
C THR A 130 -3.20 5.47 18.40
N LYS A 131 -1.89 5.26 18.28
CA LYS A 131 -1.15 4.19 18.95
C LYS A 131 -1.23 4.29 20.49
N VAL A 132 -1.03 5.48 21.03
CA VAL A 132 -1.06 5.73 22.47
C VAL A 132 -2.51 5.68 22.98
N GLU A 133 -3.39 6.44 22.35
CA GLU A 133 -4.78 6.60 22.79
C GLU A 133 -5.61 5.31 22.69
N SER A 134 -5.22 4.38 21.83
CA SER A 134 -5.94 3.10 21.70
C SER A 134 -5.35 1.95 22.53
N THR A 135 -4.31 2.21 23.33
CA THR A 135 -3.63 1.15 24.08
C THR A 135 -4.56 0.43 25.06
N GLU A 136 -5.34 1.19 25.86
CA GLU A 136 -6.31 0.62 26.79
C GLU A 136 -7.49 -0.03 26.07
N PHE A 137 -7.96 0.58 24.98
CA PHE A 137 -9.04 0.04 24.15
C PHE A 137 -8.64 -1.31 23.52
N CYS A 138 -7.44 -1.44 22.99
CA CYS A 138 -6.94 -2.69 22.40
C CYS A 138 -6.68 -3.77 23.44
N ALA A 139 -6.26 -3.38 24.65
CA ALA A 139 -5.97 -4.27 25.78
C ALA A 139 -5.00 -5.43 25.44
N ILE A 140 -4.02 -5.18 24.55
CA ILE A 140 -3.02 -6.16 24.13
C ILE A 140 -1.94 -6.24 25.21
N LEU A 141 -1.60 -7.46 25.65
CA LEU A 141 -0.54 -7.71 26.60
C LEU A 141 0.68 -8.35 25.92
N LYS A 142 1.87 -7.88 26.30
CA LYS A 142 3.15 -8.52 25.97
C LYS A 142 3.91 -8.75 27.28
N ASN A 143 4.18 -10.01 27.59
CA ASN A 143 4.82 -10.40 28.88
C ASN A 143 4.07 -9.85 30.11
N GLY A 144 2.72 -9.88 30.08
CA GLY A 144 1.86 -9.41 31.17
C GLY A 144 1.77 -7.88 31.35
N LYS A 145 2.38 -7.09 30.45
CA LYS A 145 2.33 -5.63 30.46
C LYS A 145 1.53 -5.11 29.25
N PRO A 146 0.80 -3.99 29.38
CA PRO A 146 0.16 -3.36 28.24
C PRO A 146 1.17 -3.09 27.13
N LYS A 147 0.79 -3.44 25.90
CA LYS A 147 1.57 -3.20 24.66
C LYS A 147 0.86 -2.17 23.83
N TRP A 148 1.60 -1.23 23.29
CA TRP A 148 1.11 -0.36 22.22
C TRP A 148 0.71 -1.18 20.99
N PRO A 149 -0.51 -1.03 20.46
CA PRO A 149 -0.92 -1.74 19.25
C PRO A 149 -0.14 -1.24 18.03
N THR A 150 0.08 -2.11 17.07
CA THR A 150 0.40 -1.71 15.69
C THR A 150 -0.87 -1.20 15.01
N LEU A 151 -0.73 -0.48 13.90
CA LEU A 151 -1.91 0.01 13.15
C LEU A 151 -2.78 -1.17 12.68
N THR A 152 -2.17 -2.25 12.21
CA THR A 152 -2.87 -3.48 11.82
C THR A 152 -3.64 -4.12 12.99
N GLU A 153 -3.03 -4.18 14.17
CA GLU A 153 -3.70 -4.72 15.37
C GLU A 153 -4.90 -3.85 15.78
N LEU A 154 -4.75 -2.52 15.72
CA LEU A 154 -5.83 -1.58 15.99
C LEU A 154 -6.96 -1.72 14.96
N HIS A 155 -6.62 -1.75 13.67
CA HIS A 155 -7.58 -1.90 12.59
C HIS A 155 -8.35 -3.23 12.72
N THR A 156 -7.63 -4.34 12.97
CA THR A 156 -8.26 -5.65 13.19
C THR A 156 -9.18 -5.63 14.42
N LYS A 157 -8.78 -4.96 15.51
CA LYS A 157 -9.62 -4.83 16.71
C LYS A 157 -10.93 -4.08 16.44
N LEU A 158 -10.88 -3.03 15.61
CA LEU A 158 -12.05 -2.19 15.33
C LEU A 158 -12.96 -2.77 14.25
N PHE A 159 -12.40 -3.44 13.25
CA PHE A 159 -13.13 -3.82 12.03
C PHE A 159 -13.18 -5.33 11.77
N GLY A 160 -12.46 -6.15 12.55
CA GLY A 160 -12.41 -7.61 12.39
C GLY A 160 -11.48 -8.11 11.30
N GLU A 161 -10.81 -7.21 10.58
CA GLU A 161 -9.92 -7.52 9.45
C GLU A 161 -8.68 -6.62 9.46
N PRO A 162 -7.51 -7.07 8.98
CA PRO A 162 -6.36 -6.21 8.72
C PRO A 162 -6.67 -5.27 7.54
N PHE A 163 -5.88 -4.22 7.36
CA PHE A 163 -5.93 -3.41 6.14
C PHE A 163 -4.81 -3.81 5.18
N ASN A 164 -5.02 -3.54 3.89
CA ASN A 164 -4.08 -3.86 2.84
C ASN A 164 -3.02 -2.77 2.68
N GLU A 165 -1.85 -3.15 2.14
CA GLU A 165 -0.75 -2.27 1.76
C GLU A 165 -0.12 -1.45 2.89
N ALA A 166 -0.02 -2.03 4.10
CA ALA A 166 0.80 -1.47 5.16
C ALA A 166 2.20 -1.08 4.63
N HIS A 167 2.74 0.06 5.11
CA HIS A 167 3.96 0.69 4.61
C HIS A 167 3.82 1.32 3.20
N ASN A 168 2.65 1.86 2.91
CA ASN A 168 2.42 2.88 1.92
C ASN A 168 1.76 4.05 2.66
N ALA A 169 2.42 5.20 2.74
CA ALA A 169 1.92 6.30 3.57
C ALA A 169 0.46 6.67 3.29
N ALA A 170 -0.01 6.58 2.04
CA ALA A 170 -1.42 6.85 1.72
C ALA A 170 -2.38 5.79 2.26
N ALA A 171 -1.98 4.50 2.25
CA ALA A 171 -2.76 3.41 2.84
C ALA A 171 -2.78 3.52 4.37
N ASP A 172 -1.63 3.82 4.98
CA ASP A 172 -1.50 3.98 6.42
C ASP A 172 -2.29 5.19 6.92
N VAL A 173 -2.35 6.30 6.15
CA VAL A 173 -3.22 7.45 6.42
C VAL A 173 -4.70 7.07 6.37
N GLU A 174 -5.14 6.32 5.35
CA GLU A 174 -6.53 5.88 5.23
C GLU A 174 -6.92 4.97 6.41
N ALA A 175 -6.08 4.00 6.75
CA ALA A 175 -6.29 3.08 7.86
C ALA A 175 -6.29 3.84 9.22
N THR A 176 -5.33 4.76 9.41
CA THR A 176 -5.23 5.59 10.62
C THR A 176 -6.45 6.49 10.77
N THR A 177 -6.90 7.12 9.68
CA THR A 177 -8.10 7.96 9.67
C THR A 177 -9.34 7.17 10.06
N ARG A 178 -9.53 6.01 9.43
CA ARG A 178 -10.65 5.12 9.71
C ARG A 178 -10.64 4.69 11.18
N CYS A 179 -9.49 4.27 11.70
CA CYS A 179 -9.33 3.91 13.11
C CYS A 179 -9.60 5.08 14.04
N PHE A 180 -9.06 6.27 13.76
CA PHE A 180 -9.25 7.47 14.58
C PHE A 180 -10.73 7.86 14.70
N LEU A 181 -11.43 7.95 13.58
CA LEU A 181 -12.85 8.30 13.56
C LEU A 181 -13.72 7.24 14.23
N GLU A 182 -13.38 5.96 14.05
CA GLU A 182 -14.08 4.86 14.73
C GLU A 182 -13.85 4.88 16.24
N LEU A 183 -12.63 5.16 16.70
CA LEU A 183 -12.34 5.32 18.13
C LEU A 183 -13.17 6.45 18.76
N ILE A 184 -13.40 7.58 18.07
CA ILE A 184 -14.31 8.62 18.54
C ILE A 184 -15.74 8.08 18.63
N ARG A 185 -16.19 7.37 17.60
CA ARG A 185 -17.56 6.83 17.52
C ARG A 185 -17.85 5.85 18.66
N VAL A 186 -16.93 4.93 18.93
CA VAL A 186 -17.09 3.89 19.96
C VAL A 186 -16.68 4.34 21.37
N GLY A 187 -16.12 5.53 21.52
CA GLY A 187 -15.66 6.07 22.81
C GLY A 187 -14.27 5.63 23.24
N GLY A 188 -13.47 5.09 22.34
CA GLY A 188 -12.05 4.75 22.58
C GLY A 188 -11.15 5.99 22.66
N ILE A 189 -11.58 7.13 22.08
CA ILE A 189 -11.00 8.44 22.30
C ILE A 189 -12.08 9.35 22.89
N GLY A 190 -11.79 9.91 24.08
CA GLY A 190 -12.71 10.74 24.83
C GLY A 190 -12.76 12.19 24.34
N LYS A 191 -13.81 12.90 24.78
CA LYS A 191 -14.02 14.33 24.47
C LYS A 191 -12.90 15.21 25.02
N GLU A 192 -12.25 14.82 26.10
CA GLU A 192 -11.16 15.55 26.76
C GLU A 192 -9.96 15.69 25.82
N ILE A 193 -9.59 14.61 25.11
CA ILE A 193 -8.48 14.58 24.14
C ILE A 193 -8.80 15.45 22.92
N LEU A 194 -10.06 15.44 22.49
CA LEU A 194 -10.54 16.19 21.33
C LEU A 194 -10.84 17.66 21.66
N HIS A 195 -10.81 18.04 22.95
CA HIS A 195 -11.34 19.31 23.42
C HIS A 195 -12.76 19.58 22.87
N PHE A 196 -13.63 18.58 23.01
CA PHE A 196 -15.02 18.60 22.59
C PHE A 196 -15.93 18.73 23.79
N THR A 197 -17.06 19.40 23.59
CA THR A 197 -18.20 19.38 24.50
C THR A 197 -18.97 18.06 24.36
N GLU A 198 -19.81 17.73 25.33
CA GLU A 198 -20.69 16.56 25.27
C GLU A 198 -21.55 16.59 23.98
N GLY A 199 -22.14 17.77 23.69
CA GLY A 199 -22.97 17.93 22.49
C GLY A 199 -22.23 17.74 21.18
N GLU A 200 -20.93 18.06 21.10
CA GLU A 200 -20.10 17.81 19.89
C GLU A 200 -19.82 16.33 19.69
N ILE A 201 -19.56 15.56 20.76
CA ILE A 201 -19.40 14.09 20.69
C ILE A 201 -20.72 13.43 20.29
N GLU A 202 -21.85 13.85 20.89
CA GLU A 202 -23.16 13.32 20.52
C GLU A 202 -23.51 13.62 19.06
N ALA A 203 -23.24 14.85 18.61
CA ALA A 203 -23.43 15.23 17.20
C ALA A 203 -22.58 14.40 16.27
N PHE A 204 -21.29 14.16 16.60
CA PHE A 204 -20.40 13.28 15.83
C PHE A 204 -20.98 11.85 15.72
N ARG A 205 -21.41 11.26 16.85
CA ARG A 205 -21.99 9.90 16.88
C ARG A 205 -23.31 9.82 16.11
N LYS A 206 -24.15 10.84 16.19
CA LYS A 206 -25.43 10.93 15.47
C LYS A 206 -25.21 11.00 13.94
N LEU A 207 -24.17 11.69 13.50
CA LEU A 207 -23.82 11.80 12.08
C LEU A 207 -23.10 10.53 11.56
N ASN A 208 -22.51 9.75 12.46
CA ASN A 208 -21.79 8.51 12.15
C ASN A 208 -22.44 7.31 12.88
N PRO A 209 -23.68 6.91 12.56
CA PRO A 209 -24.43 5.90 13.32
C PRO A 209 -23.90 4.48 13.13
N GLY A 210 -23.20 4.21 12.04
CA GLY A 210 -22.61 2.91 11.71
C GLY A 210 -21.09 2.95 11.76
N THR A 211 -20.48 1.77 11.59
CA THR A 211 -19.01 1.62 11.49
C THR A 211 -18.44 2.52 10.40
N ILE A 212 -17.39 3.23 10.73
CA ILE A 212 -16.72 4.15 9.80
C ILE A 212 -16.19 3.37 8.58
N LYS A 213 -16.60 3.85 7.40
CA LYS A 213 -16.14 3.28 6.13
C LYS A 213 -14.88 4.02 5.64
N PRO A 214 -14.03 3.36 4.84
CA PRO A 214 -12.93 4.04 4.16
C PRO A 214 -13.46 5.22 3.34
N ALA A 215 -12.68 6.31 3.26
CA ALA A 215 -13.01 7.44 2.40
C ALA A 215 -12.92 7.07 0.90
N GLY A 216 -12.24 5.96 0.59
CA GLY A 216 -12.10 5.47 -0.77
C GLY A 216 -11.09 6.28 -1.59
N VAL A 217 -10.11 6.86 -0.93
CA VAL A 217 -9.02 7.58 -1.59
C VAL A 217 -8.22 6.61 -2.45
N ARG A 218 -8.10 6.91 -3.73
CA ARG A 218 -7.26 6.11 -4.64
C ARG A 218 -5.81 6.53 -4.46
N TYR A 219 -4.95 5.57 -4.23
CA TYR A 219 -3.49 5.73 -4.19
C TYR A 219 -2.84 4.64 -5.04
N GLU A 220 -1.62 4.93 -5.48
CA GLU A 220 -0.83 3.98 -6.25
C GLU A 220 -0.06 3.08 -5.29
N SER A 221 -0.10 1.77 -5.50
CA SER A 221 0.80 0.83 -4.86
C SER A 221 2.15 0.88 -5.55
N PHE A 222 3.22 1.06 -4.78
CA PHE A 222 4.60 1.03 -5.28
C PHE A 222 5.28 -0.31 -5.03
N LYS A 223 4.69 -1.16 -4.19
CA LYS A 223 5.12 -2.55 -4.08
C LYS A 223 4.81 -3.20 -5.42
N THR A 224 5.82 -3.71 -6.09
CA THR A 224 5.60 -4.63 -7.20
C THR A 224 4.60 -5.65 -6.68
N ASN A 225 3.49 -5.81 -7.40
CA ASN A 225 2.46 -6.78 -7.09
C ASN A 225 3.06 -8.20 -7.13
N GLU A 226 3.81 -8.58 -6.13
CA GLU A 226 3.68 -9.90 -5.61
C GLU A 226 2.28 -9.89 -4.98
N PHE A 227 1.34 -10.49 -5.70
CA PHE A 227 -0.01 -10.73 -5.19
C PHE A 227 0.12 -11.66 -3.98
N HIS A 228 0.42 -11.09 -2.83
CA HIS A 228 0.22 -11.76 -1.56
C HIS A 228 -1.25 -11.63 -1.17
N ASP A 229 -2.06 -12.38 -1.87
CA ASP A 229 -3.36 -12.77 -1.34
C ASP A 229 -3.10 -13.79 -0.22
N ILE A 230 -2.91 -13.26 1.01
CA ILE A 230 -2.55 -14.08 2.20
C ILE A 230 -3.57 -15.21 2.42
N SER A 231 -4.83 -15.01 2.02
CA SER A 231 -5.87 -16.05 2.10
C SER A 231 -5.64 -17.16 1.08
N VAL A 232 -5.11 -16.84 -0.10
CA VAL A 232 -4.78 -17.81 -1.14
C VAL A 232 -3.49 -18.55 -0.80
N GLU A 233 -2.48 -17.87 -0.22
CA GLU A 233 -1.21 -18.53 0.18
C GLU A 233 -1.39 -19.57 1.29
N GLU A 234 -2.22 -19.31 2.29
CA GLU A 234 -2.49 -20.31 3.34
C GLU A 234 -3.24 -21.54 2.79
N GLU A 235 -4.15 -21.33 1.88
CA GLU A 235 -4.91 -22.41 1.23
C GLU A 235 -4.05 -23.15 0.20
N GLU A 236 -3.27 -22.43 -0.62
CA GLU A 236 -2.29 -23.02 -1.55
C GLU A 236 -1.18 -23.76 -0.81
N LYS A 237 -0.68 -23.22 0.31
CA LYS A 237 0.33 -23.89 1.15
C LYS A 237 -0.23 -25.18 1.77
N LYS A 238 -1.48 -25.18 2.25
CA LYS A 238 -2.16 -26.40 2.72
C LYS A 238 -2.34 -27.42 1.61
N GLN A 239 -2.71 -26.99 0.40
CA GLN A 239 -2.85 -27.87 -0.77
C GLN A 239 -1.48 -28.39 -1.25
N LEU A 240 -0.44 -27.56 -1.24
CA LEU A 240 0.93 -27.95 -1.59
C LEU A 240 1.51 -28.94 -0.56
N ASP A 241 1.29 -28.72 0.73
CA ASP A 241 1.73 -29.64 1.79
C ASP A 241 0.95 -30.95 1.77
N ALA A 242 -0.32 -30.93 1.40
CA ALA A 242 -1.12 -32.13 1.16
C ALA A 242 -0.62 -32.92 -0.06
N ALA A 243 -0.31 -32.21 -1.16
CA ALA A 243 0.25 -32.83 -2.38
C ALA A 243 1.66 -33.40 -2.15
N ARG A 244 2.51 -32.70 -1.38
CA ARG A 244 3.84 -33.19 -0.98
C ARG A 244 3.76 -34.46 -0.13
N LYS A 245 2.78 -34.54 0.79
CA LYS A 245 2.55 -35.75 1.59
C LYS A 245 2.07 -36.95 0.75
N GLY A 246 1.42 -36.69 -0.37
CA GLY A 246 0.99 -37.71 -1.35
C GLY A 246 2.05 -38.11 -2.38
N GLY A 247 3.25 -37.51 -2.36
CA GLY A 247 4.32 -37.79 -3.32
C GLY A 247 4.09 -37.19 -4.72
N ILE A 248 3.08 -36.35 -4.91
CA ILE A 248 2.73 -35.69 -6.17
C ILE A 248 3.20 -34.22 -6.11
N ILE A 249 4.09 -33.82 -7.00
CA ILE A 249 4.47 -32.43 -7.19
C ILE A 249 3.50 -31.81 -8.19
N PRO A 250 2.68 -30.81 -7.82
CA PRO A 250 1.79 -30.15 -8.77
C PRO A 250 2.60 -29.48 -9.86
N PHE A 251 2.32 -29.80 -11.11
CA PHE A 251 2.95 -29.20 -12.26
C PHE A 251 1.98 -28.23 -12.95
N VAL A 252 2.46 -27.07 -13.41
CA VAL A 252 1.69 -26.06 -14.12
C VAL A 252 2.48 -25.60 -15.34
N HIS A 253 1.85 -25.63 -16.51
CA HIS A 253 2.41 -25.00 -17.70
C HIS A 253 2.23 -23.49 -17.61
N LEU A 254 3.35 -22.74 -17.59
CA LEU A 254 3.35 -21.27 -17.52
C LEU A 254 3.60 -20.60 -18.89
N HIS A 255 3.98 -21.36 -19.91
CA HIS A 255 4.23 -20.87 -21.27
C HIS A 255 3.42 -21.74 -22.25
N VAL A 256 2.28 -21.23 -22.72
CA VAL A 256 1.34 -21.97 -23.56
C VAL A 256 0.75 -21.05 -24.62
N HIS A 257 0.93 -21.44 -25.88
CA HIS A 257 0.31 -20.78 -27.03
C HIS A 257 -0.97 -21.49 -27.46
N THR A 258 -1.97 -20.69 -27.77
CA THR A 258 -3.26 -21.20 -28.27
C THR A 258 -3.38 -20.98 -29.78
N GLN A 259 -4.52 -21.40 -30.34
CA GLN A 259 -4.87 -21.11 -31.75
C GLN A 259 -4.78 -19.62 -32.15
N TYR A 260 -4.71 -18.71 -31.19
CA TYR A 260 -4.54 -17.28 -31.43
C TYR A 260 -3.07 -16.88 -31.69
N SER A 261 -2.12 -17.75 -31.39
CA SER A 261 -0.73 -17.68 -31.85
C SER A 261 -0.60 -18.41 -33.20
N ILE A 262 -1.08 -17.78 -34.28
CA ILE A 262 -1.40 -18.40 -35.58
C ILE A 262 -0.21 -19.19 -36.18
N LEU A 263 1.03 -18.80 -35.90
CA LEU A 263 2.20 -19.44 -36.47
C LEU A 263 2.69 -20.68 -35.74
N ASP A 264 2.36 -20.85 -34.47
CA ASP A 264 2.92 -21.88 -33.60
C ASP A 264 1.96 -22.50 -32.59
N GLY A 265 0.73 -21.96 -32.46
CA GLY A 265 -0.31 -22.49 -31.59
C GLY A 265 -1.44 -23.16 -32.35
N ALA A 266 -1.65 -24.47 -32.13
CA ALA A 266 -2.73 -25.23 -32.79
C ALA A 266 -3.88 -25.61 -31.86
N ALA A 267 -3.65 -25.60 -30.53
CA ALA A 267 -4.65 -26.06 -29.57
C ALA A 267 -5.67 -24.95 -29.24
N SER A 268 -6.96 -25.31 -29.21
CA SER A 268 -7.98 -24.36 -28.75
C SER A 268 -7.91 -24.15 -27.25
N THR A 269 -8.41 -23.01 -26.77
CA THR A 269 -8.49 -22.69 -25.35
C THR A 269 -9.24 -23.76 -24.55
N ILE A 270 -10.29 -24.35 -25.12
CA ILE A 270 -11.07 -25.44 -24.54
C ILE A 270 -10.23 -26.71 -24.39
N GLN A 271 -9.45 -27.05 -25.43
CA GLN A 271 -8.59 -28.25 -25.41
C GLN A 271 -7.49 -28.11 -24.35
N ILE A 272 -6.87 -26.94 -24.22
CA ILE A 272 -5.84 -26.67 -23.22
C ILE A 272 -6.39 -26.80 -21.80
N ALA A 273 -7.52 -26.15 -21.49
CA ALA A 273 -8.16 -26.23 -20.18
C ALA A 273 -8.57 -27.66 -19.82
N SER A 274 -9.17 -28.39 -20.78
CA SER A 274 -9.62 -29.78 -20.58
C SER A 274 -8.42 -30.73 -20.38
N LYS A 275 -7.34 -30.54 -21.14
CA LYS A 275 -6.13 -31.37 -21.02
C LYS A 275 -5.44 -31.13 -19.67
N ALA A 276 -5.27 -29.87 -19.27
CA ALA A 276 -4.67 -29.53 -17.98
C ALA A 276 -5.49 -30.14 -16.80
N LYS A 277 -6.83 -30.08 -16.85
CA LYS A 277 -7.68 -30.74 -15.85
C LYS A 277 -7.49 -32.25 -15.85
N LYS A 278 -7.48 -32.87 -17.03
CA LYS A 278 -7.25 -34.33 -17.18
C LYS A 278 -5.91 -34.78 -16.62
N ASP A 279 -4.90 -33.96 -16.76
CA ASP A 279 -3.54 -34.22 -16.27
C ASP A 279 -3.36 -33.89 -14.77
N GLY A 280 -4.42 -33.45 -14.10
CA GLY A 280 -4.41 -33.12 -12.67
C GLY A 280 -3.67 -31.84 -12.33
N MET A 281 -3.50 -30.91 -13.30
CA MET A 281 -2.87 -29.63 -13.05
C MET A 281 -3.82 -28.71 -12.26
N PRO A 282 -3.33 -27.98 -11.26
CA PRO A 282 -4.14 -27.02 -10.50
C PRO A 282 -4.42 -25.72 -11.26
N ALA A 283 -3.57 -25.41 -12.25
CA ALA A 283 -3.65 -24.19 -13.07
C ALA A 283 -3.06 -24.42 -14.46
N VAL A 284 -3.33 -23.50 -15.39
CA VAL A 284 -2.68 -23.48 -16.71
C VAL A 284 -2.63 -22.03 -17.22
N ALA A 285 -1.53 -21.66 -17.89
CA ALA A 285 -1.38 -20.33 -18.48
C ALA A 285 -1.87 -20.24 -19.92
N ILE A 286 -2.18 -19.02 -20.36
CA ILE A 286 -2.24 -18.60 -21.76
C ILE A 286 -1.21 -17.48 -21.95
N THR A 287 -0.34 -17.60 -22.96
CA THR A 287 0.75 -16.66 -23.23
C THR A 287 0.96 -16.51 -24.74
N ASP A 288 -0.11 -16.13 -25.44
CA ASP A 288 -0.07 -15.97 -26.89
C ASP A 288 0.87 -14.85 -27.34
N HIS A 289 1.46 -14.99 -28.52
CA HIS A 289 2.36 -14.02 -29.11
C HIS A 289 1.69 -12.69 -29.42
N GLY A 290 2.22 -11.60 -28.84
CA GLY A 290 1.91 -10.21 -29.19
C GLY A 290 0.47 -9.80 -28.97
N GLY A 291 -0.36 -10.62 -28.29
CA GLY A 291 -1.77 -10.30 -28.11
C GLY A 291 -2.48 -11.13 -27.07
N MET A 292 -3.65 -10.65 -26.65
CA MET A 292 -4.49 -11.28 -25.61
C MET A 292 -5.86 -11.69 -26.15
N PHE A 293 -5.97 -12.00 -27.43
CA PHE A 293 -7.25 -12.26 -28.13
C PHE A 293 -8.01 -13.48 -27.55
N GLY A 294 -7.28 -14.53 -27.12
CA GLY A 294 -7.85 -15.75 -26.57
C GLY A 294 -8.23 -15.68 -25.08
N VAL A 295 -7.87 -14.63 -24.36
CA VAL A 295 -7.95 -14.57 -22.88
C VAL A 295 -9.37 -14.75 -22.37
N LYS A 296 -10.36 -14.08 -22.95
CA LYS A 296 -11.75 -14.18 -22.50
C LYS A 296 -12.29 -15.61 -22.66
N GLU A 297 -12.04 -16.23 -23.80
CA GLU A 297 -12.45 -17.60 -24.10
C GLU A 297 -11.72 -18.61 -23.20
N PHE A 298 -10.42 -18.44 -23.02
CA PHE A 298 -9.60 -19.25 -22.14
C PHE A 298 -10.08 -19.20 -20.68
N HIS A 299 -10.34 -18.00 -20.16
CA HIS A 299 -10.84 -17.82 -18.79
C HIS A 299 -12.17 -18.56 -18.59
N VAL A 300 -13.10 -18.44 -19.55
CA VAL A 300 -14.39 -19.14 -19.49
C VAL A 300 -14.18 -20.65 -19.55
N SER A 301 -13.28 -21.14 -20.39
CA SER A 301 -12.95 -22.56 -20.56
C SER A 301 -12.34 -23.15 -19.29
N CYS A 302 -11.41 -22.41 -18.66
CA CYS A 302 -10.80 -22.81 -17.38
C CYS A 302 -11.84 -22.84 -16.24
N LYS A 303 -12.73 -21.86 -16.15
CA LYS A 303 -13.82 -21.88 -15.17
C LYS A 303 -14.75 -23.07 -15.34
N LYS A 304 -15.12 -23.41 -16.58
CA LYS A 304 -15.94 -24.61 -16.87
C LYS A 304 -15.22 -25.90 -16.53
N ALA A 305 -13.91 -25.95 -16.69
CA ALA A 305 -13.08 -27.10 -16.35
C ALA A 305 -12.68 -27.14 -14.86
N GLU A 306 -13.05 -26.13 -14.08
CA GLU A 306 -12.64 -25.97 -12.67
C GLU A 306 -11.13 -26.02 -12.48
N ILE A 307 -10.40 -25.25 -13.30
CA ILE A 307 -8.96 -25.09 -13.25
C ILE A 307 -8.63 -23.60 -13.18
N LYS A 308 -7.57 -23.21 -12.45
CA LYS A 308 -7.17 -21.81 -12.30
C LYS A 308 -6.54 -21.30 -13.61
N PRO A 309 -7.10 -20.25 -14.26
CA PRO A 309 -6.45 -19.61 -15.41
C PRO A 309 -5.32 -18.70 -14.94
N ILE A 310 -4.16 -18.77 -15.60
CA ILE A 310 -3.07 -17.80 -15.47
C ILE A 310 -3.03 -17.03 -16.79
N ILE A 311 -3.14 -15.71 -16.70
CA ILE A 311 -3.20 -14.84 -17.88
C ILE A 311 -1.85 -14.18 -18.07
N GLY A 312 -1.27 -14.37 -19.23
CA GLY A 312 -0.02 -13.80 -19.64
C GLY A 312 0.01 -13.46 -21.11
N VAL A 313 1.11 -12.95 -21.58
CA VAL A 313 1.38 -12.64 -22.99
C VAL A 313 2.88 -12.79 -23.27
N GLU A 314 3.23 -13.34 -24.43
CA GLU A 314 4.58 -13.29 -24.93
C GLU A 314 4.75 -12.03 -25.79
N ALA A 315 5.35 -11.00 -25.21
CA ALA A 315 5.49 -9.70 -25.85
C ALA A 315 6.81 -9.58 -26.62
N TYR A 316 6.76 -8.84 -27.73
CA TYR A 316 7.94 -8.49 -28.50
C TYR A 316 8.65 -7.28 -27.88
N VAL A 317 9.94 -7.42 -27.62
CA VAL A 317 10.79 -6.36 -27.09
C VAL A 317 11.78 -5.88 -28.13
N ALA A 318 11.77 -4.60 -28.42
CA ALA A 318 12.74 -3.98 -29.33
C ALA A 318 14.10 -3.85 -28.63
N VAL A 319 15.07 -4.65 -29.02
CA VAL A 319 16.41 -4.71 -28.38
C VAL A 319 17.14 -3.36 -28.45
N ARG A 320 16.87 -2.54 -29.48
CA ARG A 320 17.51 -1.23 -29.69
C ARG A 320 16.63 -0.03 -29.37
N GLY A 321 15.49 -0.27 -28.69
CA GLY A 321 14.54 0.76 -28.28
C GLY A 321 13.39 0.97 -29.28
N HIS A 322 12.22 1.27 -28.77
CA HIS A 322 10.93 1.34 -29.49
C HIS A 322 10.81 2.47 -30.55
N LEU A 323 11.72 3.43 -30.53
CA LEU A 323 11.73 4.54 -31.49
C LEU A 323 12.42 4.20 -32.81
N ARG A 324 13.17 3.09 -32.89
CA ARG A 324 13.79 2.61 -34.13
C ARG A 324 12.85 1.64 -34.83
N LYS A 325 12.46 1.99 -36.06
CA LYS A 325 11.54 1.18 -36.90
C LYS A 325 12.21 0.66 -38.16
N ASP A 326 13.51 0.76 -38.23
CA ASP A 326 14.28 0.42 -39.41
C ASP A 326 14.80 -0.99 -39.22
N ASP A 327 14.14 -1.90 -39.91
CA ASP A 327 14.75 -3.04 -40.46
C ASP A 327 14.89 -4.38 -39.76
N LYS A 328 15.05 -5.31 -40.65
CA LYS A 328 15.43 -6.73 -40.57
C LYS A 328 16.59 -7.10 -39.64
N ALA A 329 17.34 -6.14 -39.09
CA ALA A 329 18.41 -6.32 -38.13
C ALA A 329 17.98 -6.21 -36.66
N ASP A 330 16.78 -5.76 -36.40
CA ASP A 330 16.21 -5.73 -35.04
C ASP A 330 15.47 -7.05 -34.77
N ALA A 331 16.23 -8.10 -34.50
CA ALA A 331 15.68 -9.32 -33.95
C ALA A 331 14.91 -8.92 -32.66
N SER A 332 13.60 -9.07 -32.66
CA SER A 332 12.79 -8.91 -31.46
C SER A 332 13.18 -10.01 -30.47
N ALA A 333 13.47 -9.63 -29.24
CA ALA A 333 13.49 -10.58 -28.14
C ALA A 333 12.07 -10.75 -27.62
N ASN A 334 11.70 -11.96 -27.26
CA ASN A 334 10.40 -12.23 -26.64
C ASN A 334 10.56 -12.24 -25.13
N ILE A 335 9.63 -11.60 -24.44
CA ILE A 335 9.52 -11.65 -22.99
C ILE A 335 8.12 -12.15 -22.62
N LEU A 336 8.09 -13.08 -21.69
CA LEU A 336 6.89 -13.63 -21.11
C LEU A 336 6.48 -12.78 -19.91
N PHE A 337 5.23 -12.31 -19.90
CA PHE A 337 4.62 -11.53 -18.83
C PHE A 337 3.42 -12.27 -18.23
#